data_656398b208499e2d8f005d85d6213538
#
_entry.id   656398b208499e2d8f005d85d6213538
#
_cell.length_a   1.000
_cell.length_b   1.000
_cell.length_c   1.000
_cell.angle_alpha   90.00
_cell.angle_beta   90.00
_cell.angle_gamma   90.00
#
_symmetry.space_group_name_H-M   'P 1'
#
loop_
_entity.id
_entity.type
_entity.pdbx_description
1 polymer ?
#
loop_
_entity_poly.entity_id
_entity_poly.type
_entity_poly.pdbx_seq_one_letter_code
_entity_poly.pdbx_strand_id
1 'polypeptide(L)'
;MIYEYRAYHVVPGRMPDIQRRFADITMKLFAKHGIRVVGFWDTVIGESDELVYICAFDDLAHRQRAWAAFMADPEWLAAKKSSEANGPLVERVVNKIWKPTAFSPMQ
;
A
#
# COMPACT_ATOMS: atom_id res chain seq x y z
N MET A 1 -13.06 -12.85 4.26
CA MET A 1 -11.76 -12.19 4.05
C MET A 1 -11.59 -11.83 2.60
N ILE A 2 -11.14 -10.66 2.32
CA ILE A 2 -10.74 -10.20 0.98
C ILE A 2 -9.32 -9.67 1.03
N TYR A 3 -8.68 -9.65 -0.13
CA TYR A 3 -7.29 -9.20 -0.25
C TYR A 3 -7.20 -8.14 -1.33
N GLU A 4 -6.51 -7.05 -1.03
CA GLU A 4 -6.27 -5.99 -1.99
C GLU A 4 -4.83 -6.03 -2.47
N TYR A 5 -4.67 -6.35 -3.75
CA TYR A 5 -3.41 -6.24 -4.46
C TYR A 5 -3.22 -4.79 -4.89
N ARG A 6 -2.04 -4.24 -4.61
CA ARG A 6 -1.69 -2.87 -5.00
C ARG A 6 -0.30 -2.88 -5.62
N ALA A 7 -0.22 -2.45 -6.87
CA ALA A 7 1.05 -2.29 -7.57
C ALA A 7 1.29 -0.80 -7.80
N TYR A 8 2.36 -0.30 -7.22
CA TYR A 8 2.78 1.07 -7.39
C TYR A 8 3.79 1.16 -8.53
N HIS A 9 3.51 2.01 -9.50
CA HIS A 9 4.48 2.41 -10.50
C HIS A 9 5.19 3.65 -9.98
N VAL A 10 6.38 3.43 -9.42
CA VAL A 10 7.15 4.45 -8.72
C VAL A 10 7.86 5.33 -9.74
N VAL A 11 7.93 6.62 -9.46
CA VAL A 11 8.70 7.54 -10.29
C VAL A 11 10.16 7.10 -10.34
N PRO A 12 10.80 7.02 -11.53
CA PRO A 12 12.19 6.59 -11.63
C PRO A 12 13.12 7.36 -10.68
N GLY A 13 13.93 6.60 -9.94
CA GLY A 13 14.86 7.17 -8.95
C GLY A 13 14.25 7.39 -7.57
N ARG A 14 12.94 7.19 -7.39
CA ARG A 14 12.28 7.47 -6.11
C ARG A 14 11.97 6.21 -5.28
N MET A 15 12.40 5.04 -5.74
CA MET A 15 12.16 3.79 -4.99
C MET A 15 12.74 3.82 -3.57
N PRO A 16 13.98 4.30 -3.33
CA PRO A 16 14.48 4.41 -1.96
C PRO A 16 13.62 5.32 -1.08
N ASP A 17 13.11 6.40 -1.63
CA ASP A 17 12.28 7.35 -0.86
C ASP A 17 10.95 6.75 -0.45
N ILE A 18 10.26 6.06 -1.37
CA ILE A 18 8.98 5.46 -1.04
C ILE A 18 9.13 4.28 -0.07
N GLN A 19 10.18 3.49 -0.22
CA GLN A 19 10.44 2.39 0.71
C GLN A 19 10.75 2.91 2.10
N ARG A 20 11.51 4.01 2.22
CA ARG A 20 11.76 4.66 3.50
C ARG A 20 10.47 5.17 4.14
N ARG A 21 9.59 5.80 3.36
CA ARG A 21 8.30 6.26 3.86
C ARG A 21 7.44 5.10 4.38
N PHE A 22 7.39 3.98 3.67
CA PHE A 22 6.68 2.79 4.14
C PHE A 22 7.29 2.26 5.45
N ALA A 23 8.61 2.11 5.49
CA ALA A 23 9.28 1.56 6.66
C ALA A 23 9.14 2.44 7.90
N ASP A 24 9.25 3.77 7.73
CA ASP A 24 9.34 4.70 8.86
C ASP A 24 7.97 5.13 9.37
N ILE A 25 6.96 5.27 8.51
CA ILE A 25 5.68 5.84 8.91
C ILE A 25 4.46 5.08 8.41
N THR A 26 4.39 4.73 7.12
CA THR A 26 3.16 4.19 6.53
C THR A 26 2.73 2.88 7.19
N MET A 27 3.66 1.98 7.46
CA MET A 27 3.34 0.69 8.12
C MET A 27 2.76 0.87 9.51
N LYS A 28 3.24 1.85 10.27
CA LYS A 28 2.70 2.17 11.60
C LYS A 28 1.27 2.68 11.50
N LEU A 29 1.01 3.55 10.52
CA LEU A 29 -0.33 4.11 10.30
C LEU A 29 -1.30 3.07 9.73
N PHE A 30 -0.83 2.16 8.89
CA PHE A 30 -1.63 1.03 8.45
C PHE A 30 -2.11 0.21 9.66
N ALA A 31 -1.20 -0.15 10.56
CA ALA A 31 -1.55 -0.89 11.77
C ALA A 31 -2.54 -0.12 12.64
N LYS A 32 -2.33 1.19 12.79
CA LYS A 32 -3.22 2.07 13.57
C LYS A 32 -4.65 2.04 13.04
N HIS A 33 -4.83 1.99 11.73
CA HIS A 33 -6.15 2.08 11.08
C HIS A 33 -6.72 0.73 10.65
N GLY A 34 -6.13 -0.38 11.10
CA GLY A 34 -6.66 -1.70 10.82
C GLY A 34 -6.42 -2.20 9.39
N ILE A 35 -5.42 -1.67 8.72
CA ILE A 35 -4.96 -2.17 7.41
C ILE A 35 -3.86 -3.19 7.66
N ARG A 36 -4.20 -4.47 7.52
CA ARG A 36 -3.25 -5.56 7.72
C ARG A 36 -2.52 -5.85 6.41
N VAL A 37 -1.19 -5.78 6.43
CA VAL A 37 -0.37 -6.09 5.26
C VAL A 37 0.03 -7.56 5.29
N VAL A 38 -0.22 -8.26 4.17
CA VAL A 38 0.24 -9.63 3.97
C VAL A 38 1.72 -9.67 3.62
N GLY A 39 2.16 -8.76 2.77
CA GLY A 39 3.56 -8.63 2.41
C GLY A 39 3.81 -7.54 1.39
N PHE A 40 5.09 -7.20 1.24
CA PHE A 40 5.59 -6.27 0.24
C PHE A 40 6.65 -6.97 -0.62
N TRP A 41 6.69 -6.63 -1.90
CA TRP A 41 7.65 -7.21 -2.83
C TRP A 41 8.21 -6.15 -3.77
N ASP A 42 9.53 -6.22 -4.00
CA ASP A 42 10.18 -5.57 -5.12
C ASP A 42 10.09 -6.50 -6.33
N THR A 43 9.84 -5.95 -7.51
CA THR A 43 9.87 -6.75 -8.74
C THR A 43 11.31 -6.90 -9.19
N VAL A 44 11.87 -8.10 -9.04
CA VAL A 44 13.26 -8.40 -9.41
C VAL A 44 13.38 -8.59 -10.94
N ILE A 45 12.42 -9.30 -11.53
CA ILE A 45 12.33 -9.50 -12.98
C ILE A 45 10.92 -9.14 -13.39
N GLY A 46 10.78 -8.19 -14.30
CA GLY A 46 9.49 -7.68 -14.78
C GLY A 46 9.55 -6.19 -15.04
N GLU A 47 8.47 -5.48 -14.69
CA GLU A 47 8.45 -4.03 -14.87
C GLU A 47 9.43 -3.33 -13.93
N SER A 48 10.13 -2.32 -14.46
CA SER A 48 11.01 -1.46 -13.67
C SER A 48 10.19 -0.57 -12.74
N ASP A 49 10.79 -0.21 -11.61
CA ASP A 49 10.21 0.75 -10.66
C ASP A 49 8.83 0.32 -10.13
N GLU A 50 8.59 -0.96 -9.99
CA GLU A 50 7.34 -1.49 -9.47
C GLU A 50 7.52 -1.99 -8.04
N LEU A 51 6.62 -1.52 -7.15
CA LEU A 51 6.51 -1.99 -5.77
C LEU A 51 5.12 -2.57 -5.57
N VAL A 52 5.05 -3.82 -5.11
CA VAL A 52 3.78 -4.53 -4.95
C VAL A 52 3.55 -4.87 -3.49
N TYR A 53 2.31 -4.70 -3.02
CA TYR A 53 1.94 -5.21 -1.71
C TYR A 53 0.49 -5.67 -1.71
N ILE A 54 0.16 -6.48 -0.70
CA ILE A 54 -1.18 -7.03 -0.52
C ILE A 54 -1.65 -6.72 0.89
N CYS A 55 -2.87 -6.16 0.99
CA CYS A 55 -3.55 -5.90 2.25
C CYS A 55 -4.72 -6.88 2.42
N ALA A 56 -5.04 -7.21 3.67
CA ALA A 56 -6.16 -8.08 4.00
C ALA A 56 -7.21 -7.30 4.80
N PHE A 57 -8.48 -7.51 4.45
CA PHE A 57 -9.63 -6.91 5.13
C PHE A 57 -10.70 -7.97 5.37
N ASP A 58 -11.52 -7.76 6.41
CA ASP A 58 -12.63 -8.67 6.69
C ASP A 58 -13.66 -8.67 5.55
N ASP A 59 -13.97 -7.49 5.04
CA ASP A 59 -14.93 -7.26 3.95
C ASP A 59 -14.71 -5.88 3.32
N LEU A 60 -15.52 -5.53 2.32
CA LEU A 60 -15.42 -4.24 1.64
C LEU A 60 -15.74 -3.07 2.55
N ALA A 61 -16.65 -3.23 3.50
CA ALA A 61 -17.01 -2.16 4.44
C ALA A 61 -15.81 -1.85 5.37
N HIS A 62 -15.13 -2.88 5.86
CA HIS A 62 -13.89 -2.72 6.64
C HIS A 62 -12.83 -1.98 5.82
N ARG A 63 -12.62 -2.42 4.58
CA ARG A 63 -11.67 -1.77 3.67
C ARG A 63 -11.97 -0.28 3.50
N GLN A 64 -13.24 0.06 3.25
CA GLN A 64 -13.65 1.44 3.03
C GLN A 64 -13.37 2.32 4.25
N ARG A 65 -13.72 1.82 5.45
CA ARG A 65 -13.48 2.55 6.70
C ARG A 65 -11.99 2.73 6.98
N ALA A 66 -11.21 1.68 6.78
CA ALA A 66 -9.78 1.69 7.07
C ALA A 66 -9.03 2.67 6.16
N TRP A 67 -9.27 2.61 4.86
CA TRP A 67 -8.64 3.54 3.94
C TRP A 67 -9.08 4.99 4.18
N ALA A 68 -10.37 5.22 4.45
CA ALA A 68 -10.86 6.57 4.73
C ALA A 68 -10.17 7.17 5.97
N ALA A 69 -10.03 6.38 7.03
CA ALA A 69 -9.36 6.82 8.24
C ALA A 69 -7.87 7.09 8.02
N PHE A 70 -7.19 6.21 7.27
CA PHE A 70 -5.78 6.40 6.94
C PHE A 70 -5.56 7.67 6.13
N MET A 71 -6.36 7.87 5.07
CA MET A 71 -6.21 9.02 4.17
C MET A 71 -6.50 10.35 4.85
N ALA A 72 -7.25 10.35 5.95
CA ALA A 72 -7.57 11.54 6.74
C ALA A 72 -6.62 11.77 7.92
N ASP A 73 -5.71 10.84 8.20
CA ASP A 73 -4.81 10.95 9.34
C ASP A 73 -3.81 12.10 9.14
N PRO A 74 -3.75 13.06 10.09
CA PRO A 74 -2.81 14.18 9.99
C PRO A 74 -1.35 13.76 9.89
N GLU A 75 -0.95 12.66 10.53
CA GLU A 75 0.42 12.15 10.43
C GLU A 75 0.72 11.66 9.01
N TRP A 76 -0.25 11.01 8.36
CA TRP A 76 -0.10 10.59 6.97
C TRP A 76 0.02 11.81 6.05
N LEU A 77 -0.88 12.79 6.23
CA LEU A 77 -0.86 13.99 5.39
C LEU A 77 0.46 14.75 5.51
N ALA A 78 1.01 14.84 6.73
CA ALA A 78 2.31 15.48 6.97
C ALA A 78 3.46 14.69 6.34
N ALA A 79 3.46 13.37 6.50
CA ALA A 79 4.49 12.49 5.93
C ALA A 79 4.46 12.52 4.40
N LYS A 80 3.27 12.50 3.81
CA LYS A 80 3.11 12.58 2.36
C LYS A 80 3.65 13.91 1.83
N LYS A 81 3.27 15.02 2.44
CA LYS A 81 3.72 16.35 2.06
C LYS A 81 5.24 16.47 2.15
N SER A 82 5.83 16.01 3.25
CA SER A 82 7.27 16.06 3.47
C SER A 82 8.03 15.20 2.47
N SER A 83 7.61 13.95 2.27
CA SER A 83 8.29 13.01 1.38
C SER A 83 8.14 13.38 -0.11
N GLU A 84 7.12 14.17 -0.45
CA GLU A 84 6.85 14.60 -1.83
C GLU A 84 7.24 16.07 -2.07
N ALA A 85 8.07 16.65 -1.19
CA ALA A 85 8.52 18.04 -1.33
C ALA A 85 9.26 18.29 -2.65
N ASN A 86 9.94 17.26 -3.17
CA ASN A 86 10.68 17.33 -4.44
C ASN A 86 9.94 16.61 -5.58
N GLY A 87 8.63 16.46 -5.47
CA GLY A 87 7.80 15.83 -6.48
C GLY A 87 7.15 14.53 -6.00
N PRO A 88 6.22 13.99 -6.79
CA PRO A 88 5.51 12.76 -6.43
C PRO A 88 6.45 11.56 -6.40
N LEU A 89 6.11 10.56 -5.59
CA LEU A 89 6.84 9.29 -5.52
C LEU A 89 6.23 8.23 -6.42
N VAL A 90 4.92 8.33 -6.68
CA VAL A 90 4.16 7.32 -7.43
C VAL A 90 3.52 7.96 -8.64
N GLU A 91 3.71 7.36 -9.82
CA GLU A 91 3.06 7.80 -11.05
C GLU A 91 1.60 7.33 -11.09
N ARG A 92 1.37 6.06 -10.75
CA ARG A 92 0.03 5.45 -10.74
C ARG A 92 0.01 4.23 -9.84
N VAL A 93 -1.20 3.88 -9.40
CA VAL A 93 -1.46 2.67 -8.64
C VAL A 93 -2.43 1.81 -9.45
N VAL A 94 -2.09 0.52 -9.58
CA VAL A 94 -3.02 -0.49 -10.09
C VAL A 94 -3.45 -1.32 -8.90
N ASN A 95 -4.77 -1.44 -8.67
CA ASN A 95 -5.26 -2.25 -7.57
C ASN A 95 -6.34 -3.23 -8.03
N LYS A 96 -6.43 -4.33 -7.30
CA LYS A 96 -7.43 -5.38 -7.52
C LYS A 96 -7.89 -5.90 -6.18
N ILE A 97 -9.17 -6.21 -6.08
CA ILE A 97 -9.72 -6.87 -4.89
C ILE A 97 -9.93 -8.34 -5.22
N TRP A 98 -9.36 -9.22 -4.40
CA TRP A 98 -9.42 -10.66 -4.58
C TRP A 98 -10.18 -11.32 -3.45
N LYS A 99 -11.02 -12.26 -3.82
CA LYS A 99 -11.69 -13.16 -2.87
C LYS A 99 -11.06 -14.55 -3.03
N PRO A 100 -10.62 -15.20 -1.95
CA PRO A 100 -10.06 -16.55 -2.07
C PRO A 100 -11.08 -17.53 -2.65
N THR A 101 -10.61 -18.42 -3.50
CA THR A 101 -11.43 -19.55 -3.96
C THR A 101 -11.58 -20.56 -2.81
N ALA A 102 -12.59 -21.42 -2.90
CA ALA A 102 -12.83 -22.43 -1.85
C ALA A 102 -11.65 -23.38 -1.63
N PHE A 103 -10.84 -23.59 -2.66
CA PHE A 103 -9.68 -24.50 -2.60
C PHE A 103 -8.35 -23.76 -2.38
N SER A 104 -8.36 -22.44 -2.15
CA SER A 104 -7.13 -21.70 -1.90
C SER A 104 -6.54 -22.06 -0.54
N PRO A 105 -5.22 -22.33 -0.45
CA PRO A 105 -4.58 -22.53 0.87
C PRO A 105 -4.72 -21.30 1.77
N MET A 106 -4.75 -20.11 1.22
CA MET A 106 -4.99 -18.86 1.96
C MET A 106 -6.45 -18.48 1.82
N GLN A 107 -7.14 -18.42 2.94
CA GLN A 107 -8.56 -18.07 2.98
C GLN A 107 -8.83 -16.66 3.50
#